data_7464a12fab13b080ec598242eac2f5fe
#
_entry.id   7464a12fab13b080ec598242eac2f5fe
#
_cell.length_a   1.000
_cell.length_b   1.000
_cell.length_c   1.000
_cell.angle_alpha   90.00
_cell.angle_beta   90.00
_cell.angle_gamma   90.00
#
_symmetry.space_group_name_H-M   'P 1'
#
loop_
_entity.id
_entity.type
_entity.pdbx_description
1 polymer ?
#
loop_
_entity_poly.entity_id
_entity_poly.type
_entity_poly.pdbx_seq_one_letter_code
_entity_poly.pdbx_strand_id
1 'polypeptide(L)'
;MAEAAERPQAQQAFDVGSWPIIRQSAAQLSRNREAFVRQLHYDITSLVPELAGAQAPDMWAFCERMAQSLLWVALTDQPLGVVADALRRVGGQNWADGFPDTQYPTIAHALVQTVHYLSGSDWSASTGSVWIGYFMWIKPHLLAGAQQAAARYAAEQQDAERRAAADRAFAEREAARVEALSRDSRGHHTNVVSDVNIEQVASLLDEDDEDVGYGQLMVSMTRNQRRDPRRHTP
;
A
#
# COMPACT_ATOMS: atom_id res chain seq x y z
N MET A 1 24.64 -35.50 13.86
CA MET A 1 25.16 -34.15 13.83
C MET A 1 23.96 -33.23 14.00
N ALA A 2 23.82 -32.66 15.19
CA ALA A 2 22.68 -31.82 15.54
C ALA A 2 22.91 -30.42 15.00
N GLU A 3 22.02 -30.01 14.10
CA GLU A 3 21.89 -28.64 13.61
C GLU A 3 21.43 -27.77 14.79
N ALA A 4 22.39 -27.05 15.37
CA ALA A 4 22.12 -26.06 16.39
C ALA A 4 21.33 -24.93 15.71
N ALA A 5 20.00 -24.96 15.87
CA ALA A 5 19.13 -23.86 15.49
C ALA A 5 19.66 -22.58 16.16
N GLU A 6 20.26 -21.71 15.38
CA GLU A 6 20.57 -20.33 15.76
C GLU A 6 19.26 -19.66 16.19
N ARG A 7 19.01 -19.63 17.48
CA ARG A 7 17.97 -18.80 18.06
C ARG A 7 18.25 -17.36 17.66
N PRO A 8 17.31 -16.64 17.08
CA PRO A 8 17.53 -15.25 16.73
C PRO A 8 17.87 -14.47 18.00
N GLN A 9 19.06 -13.86 18.01
CA GLN A 9 19.60 -13.00 19.08
C GLN A 9 18.81 -11.68 19.26
N ALA A 10 17.59 -11.61 18.80
CA ALA A 10 16.80 -10.40 18.61
C ALA A 10 15.95 -9.99 19.82
N GLN A 11 16.22 -10.49 21.01
CA GLN A 11 15.54 -10.02 22.23
C GLN A 11 16.55 -9.81 23.36
N GLN A 12 17.59 -9.03 23.11
CA GLN A 12 18.23 -8.36 24.22
C GLN A 12 17.20 -7.37 24.78
N ALA A 13 16.62 -7.70 25.93
CA ALA A 13 15.75 -6.78 26.64
C ALA A 13 16.54 -5.47 26.84
N PHE A 14 15.95 -4.34 26.45
CA PHE A 14 16.51 -3.03 26.78
C PHE A 14 16.72 -3.00 28.30
N ASP A 15 17.92 -2.62 28.73
CA ASP A 15 18.30 -2.66 30.13
C ASP A 15 17.32 -1.86 31.01
N VAL A 16 16.71 -2.56 31.98
CA VAL A 16 15.71 -1.99 32.89
C VAL A 16 16.26 -0.76 33.64
N GLY A 17 17.56 -0.73 33.94
CA GLY A 17 18.24 0.40 34.58
C GLY A 17 18.32 1.65 33.72
N SER A 18 18.19 1.51 32.40
CA SER A 18 18.24 2.62 31.44
C SER A 18 16.92 3.34 31.23
N TRP A 19 15.78 2.74 31.63
CA TRP A 19 14.45 3.36 31.47
C TRP A 19 14.28 4.73 32.13
N PRO A 20 14.76 4.98 33.37
CA PRO A 20 14.64 6.30 33.98
C PRO A 20 15.32 7.40 33.16
N ILE A 21 16.49 7.11 32.58
CA ILE A 21 17.24 8.07 31.75
C ILE A 21 16.45 8.38 30.46
N ILE A 22 15.93 7.35 29.77
CA ILE A 22 15.11 7.55 28.58
C ILE A 22 13.85 8.33 28.91
N ARG A 23 13.13 7.99 29.96
CA ARG A 23 11.89 8.68 30.36
C ARG A 23 12.15 10.15 30.69
N GLN A 24 13.20 10.44 31.43
CA GLN A 24 13.57 11.82 31.74
C GLN A 24 13.90 12.63 30.48
N SER A 25 14.76 12.09 29.62
CA SER A 25 15.15 12.73 28.36
C SER A 25 13.94 12.89 27.42
N ALA A 26 13.13 11.84 27.24
CA ALA A 26 11.92 11.89 26.42
C ALA A 26 10.90 12.90 26.94
N ALA A 27 10.74 13.04 28.26
CA ALA A 27 9.87 14.04 28.85
C ALA A 27 10.35 15.48 28.58
N GLN A 28 11.65 15.73 28.52
CA GLN A 28 12.20 16.99 28.10
C GLN A 28 11.93 17.28 26.63
N LEU A 29 12.22 16.31 25.74
CA LEU A 29 12.00 16.42 24.31
C LEU A 29 10.52 16.58 23.95
N SER A 30 9.62 15.95 24.68
CA SER A 30 8.17 16.03 24.44
C SER A 30 7.60 17.43 24.66
N ARG A 31 8.23 18.24 25.53
CA ARG A 31 7.83 19.64 25.77
C ARG A 31 8.06 20.53 24.55
N ASN A 32 9.00 20.15 23.67
CA ASN A 32 9.28 20.84 22.42
C ASN A 32 9.39 19.85 21.26
N ARG A 33 8.30 19.09 21.07
CA ARG A 33 8.24 18.04 20.04
C ARG A 33 8.52 18.59 18.64
N GLU A 34 8.08 19.82 18.35
CA GLU A 34 8.31 20.42 17.04
C GLU A 34 9.81 20.66 16.78
N ALA A 35 10.55 21.14 17.77
CA ALA A 35 12.01 21.27 17.65
C ALA A 35 12.69 19.91 17.47
N PHE A 36 12.19 18.88 18.16
CA PHE A 36 12.70 17.51 18.01
C PHE A 36 12.48 16.98 16.60
N VAL A 37 11.28 17.14 16.02
CA VAL A 37 10.98 16.73 14.64
C VAL A 37 11.83 17.51 13.64
N ARG A 38 11.95 18.82 13.80
CA ARG A 38 12.72 19.67 12.90
C ARG A 38 14.20 19.33 12.91
N GLN A 39 14.78 19.12 14.08
CA GLN A 39 16.18 18.75 14.20
C GLN A 39 16.44 17.34 13.66
N LEU A 40 15.55 16.38 13.97
CA LEU A 40 15.65 15.00 13.43
C LEU A 40 15.59 15.00 11.91
N HIS A 41 14.69 15.77 11.33
CA HIS A 41 14.59 15.93 9.88
C HIS A 41 15.90 16.49 9.29
N TYR A 42 16.43 17.55 9.90
CA TYR A 42 17.69 18.15 9.46
C TYR A 42 18.84 17.16 9.53
N ASP A 43 19.00 16.44 10.66
CA ASP A 43 20.09 15.50 10.86
C ASP A 43 19.99 14.30 9.89
N ILE A 44 18.79 13.75 9.65
CA ILE A 44 18.60 12.64 8.68
C ILE A 44 18.93 13.11 7.27
N THR A 45 18.38 14.23 6.82
CA THR A 45 18.58 14.72 5.45
C THR A 45 20.00 15.21 5.20
N SER A 46 20.72 15.63 6.25
CA SER A 46 22.14 15.94 6.18
C SER A 46 23.02 14.69 6.03
N LEU A 47 22.64 13.58 6.68
CA LEU A 47 23.37 12.30 6.61
C LEU A 47 23.04 11.50 5.35
N VAL A 48 21.85 11.65 4.82
CA VAL A 48 21.34 10.97 3.62
C VAL A 48 20.68 11.98 2.69
N PRO A 49 21.47 12.73 1.90
CA PRO A 49 20.94 13.78 1.03
C PRO A 49 19.91 13.27 -0.01
N GLU A 50 19.97 11.98 -0.37
CA GLU A 50 19.02 11.35 -1.28
C GLU A 50 17.59 11.36 -0.74
N LEU A 51 17.43 11.40 0.57
CA LEU A 51 16.11 11.50 1.23
C LEU A 51 15.55 12.95 1.23
N ALA A 52 16.30 13.92 0.72
CA ALA A 52 15.83 15.30 0.51
C ALA A 52 15.40 15.56 -0.94
N GLY A 53 15.52 14.60 -1.84
CA GLY A 53 15.22 14.73 -3.27
C GLY A 53 13.72 14.79 -3.57
N ALA A 54 13.35 15.26 -4.77
CA ALA A 54 11.97 15.41 -5.20
C ALA A 54 11.18 14.07 -5.31
N GLN A 55 11.87 12.96 -5.38
CA GLN A 55 11.28 11.60 -5.41
C GLN A 55 11.42 10.87 -4.07
N ALA A 56 11.95 11.54 -3.05
CA ALA A 56 12.11 10.98 -1.73
C ALA A 56 10.72 10.83 -1.04
N PRO A 57 10.58 9.91 -0.09
CA PRO A 57 9.40 9.86 0.77
C PRO A 57 9.22 11.19 1.53
N ASP A 58 7.99 11.45 1.99
CA ASP A 58 7.73 12.62 2.83
C ASP A 58 8.51 12.48 4.16
N MET A 59 9.71 13.05 4.17
CA MET A 59 10.63 12.99 5.31
C MET A 59 10.11 13.75 6.52
N TRP A 60 9.28 14.76 6.32
CA TRP A 60 8.67 15.45 7.45
C TRP A 60 7.65 14.56 8.16
N ALA A 61 6.72 13.97 7.41
CA ALA A 61 5.74 13.02 7.97
C ALA A 61 6.42 11.80 8.61
N PHE A 62 7.51 11.30 7.99
CA PHE A 62 8.34 10.24 8.58
C PHE A 62 8.92 10.67 9.92
N CYS A 63 9.60 11.82 10.01
CA CYS A 63 10.22 12.32 11.24
C CYS A 63 9.18 12.60 12.33
N GLU A 64 8.02 13.14 11.97
CA GLU A 64 6.93 13.36 12.92
C GLU A 64 6.42 12.03 13.52
N ARG A 65 6.19 11.02 12.69
CA ARG A 65 5.77 9.69 13.11
C ARG A 65 6.83 9.00 13.97
N MET A 66 8.10 9.08 13.58
CA MET A 66 9.21 8.51 14.35
C MET A 66 9.36 9.21 15.70
N ALA A 67 9.37 10.54 15.74
CA ALA A 67 9.46 11.30 16.98
C ALA A 67 8.29 10.98 17.93
N GLN A 68 7.06 10.96 17.40
CA GLN A 68 5.88 10.59 18.18
C GLN A 68 6.00 9.17 18.76
N SER A 69 6.44 8.21 17.93
CA SER A 69 6.56 6.81 18.35
C SER A 69 7.65 6.64 19.41
N LEU A 70 8.82 7.25 19.21
CA LEU A 70 9.92 7.19 20.16
C LEU A 70 9.53 7.78 21.53
N LEU A 71 8.91 8.96 21.52
CA LEU A 71 8.48 9.62 22.76
C LEU A 71 7.35 8.85 23.44
N TRP A 72 6.36 8.34 22.69
CA TRP A 72 5.28 7.56 23.22
C TRP A 72 5.78 6.27 23.89
N VAL A 73 6.66 5.52 23.23
CA VAL A 73 7.23 4.29 23.77
C VAL A 73 8.04 4.56 25.04
N ALA A 74 8.81 5.65 25.07
CA ALA A 74 9.60 6.01 26.24
C ALA A 74 8.74 6.38 27.46
N LEU A 75 7.56 6.96 27.23
CA LEU A 75 6.69 7.54 28.29
C LEU A 75 5.50 6.64 28.65
N THR A 76 5.21 5.62 27.86
CA THR A 76 4.06 4.74 28.11
C THR A 76 4.35 3.69 29.16
N ASP A 77 3.29 3.27 29.87
CA ASP A 77 3.31 2.11 30.79
C ASP A 77 2.59 0.89 30.17
N GLN A 78 2.35 0.91 28.85
CA GLN A 78 1.68 -0.19 28.15
C GLN A 78 2.52 -1.48 28.17
N PRO A 79 1.88 -2.67 28.17
CA PRO A 79 2.58 -3.94 28.04
C PRO A 79 3.45 -4.00 26.77
N LEU A 80 4.61 -4.64 26.85
CA LEU A 80 5.58 -4.74 25.74
C LEU A 80 4.96 -5.28 24.44
N GLY A 81 3.99 -6.21 24.54
CA GLY A 81 3.27 -6.71 23.35
C GLY A 81 2.50 -5.61 22.61
N VAL A 82 1.82 -4.72 23.34
CA VAL A 82 1.10 -3.58 22.78
C VAL A 82 2.06 -2.59 22.12
N VAL A 83 3.20 -2.32 22.78
CA VAL A 83 4.25 -1.47 22.24
C VAL A 83 4.85 -2.07 20.97
N ALA A 84 5.16 -3.35 20.97
CA ALA A 84 5.69 -4.05 19.80
C ALA A 84 4.72 -4.01 18.62
N ASP A 85 3.42 -4.20 18.85
CA ASP A 85 2.39 -4.12 17.81
C ASP A 85 2.25 -2.69 17.25
N ALA A 86 2.33 -1.68 18.10
CA ALA A 86 2.32 -0.30 17.66
C ALA A 86 3.54 0.03 16.79
N LEU A 87 4.74 -0.39 17.20
CA LEU A 87 5.97 -0.21 16.43
C LEU A 87 5.93 -0.95 15.08
N ARG A 88 5.36 -2.17 15.03
CA ARG A 88 5.16 -2.87 13.75
C ARG A 88 4.25 -2.11 12.80
N ARG A 89 3.17 -1.49 13.30
CA ARG A 89 2.32 -0.62 12.47
C ARG A 89 3.07 0.58 11.92
N VAL A 90 3.89 1.22 12.76
CA VAL A 90 4.76 2.34 12.32
C VAL A 90 5.74 1.91 11.24
N GLY A 91 6.40 0.77 11.41
CA GLY A 91 7.31 0.21 10.42
C GLY A 91 6.62 -0.11 9.10
N GLY A 92 5.41 -0.67 9.16
CA GLY A 92 4.58 -0.93 7.97
C GLY A 92 4.18 0.36 7.24
N GLN A 93 3.85 1.42 7.98
CA GLN A 93 3.54 2.72 7.39
C GLN A 93 4.78 3.36 6.76
N ASN A 94 5.94 3.31 7.43
CA ASN A 94 7.20 3.82 6.86
C ASN A 94 7.52 3.13 5.54
N TRP A 95 7.33 1.81 5.45
CA TRP A 95 7.51 1.06 4.21
C TRP A 95 6.51 1.48 3.13
N ALA A 96 5.22 1.65 3.47
CA ALA A 96 4.18 2.07 2.54
C ALA A 96 4.44 3.48 1.97
N ASP A 97 5.04 4.36 2.77
CA ASP A 97 5.46 5.70 2.36
C ASP A 97 6.80 5.69 1.57
N GLY A 98 7.38 4.51 1.32
CA GLY A 98 8.60 4.33 0.53
C GLY A 98 9.90 4.56 1.29
N PHE A 99 9.87 4.58 2.64
CA PHE A 99 11.10 4.74 3.41
C PHE A 99 11.95 3.45 3.36
N PRO A 100 13.24 3.56 2.93
CA PRO A 100 14.10 2.39 2.80
C PRO A 100 14.51 1.84 4.18
N ASP A 101 14.29 0.55 4.42
CA ASP A 101 14.64 -0.13 5.68
C ASP A 101 16.16 -0.16 5.95
N THR A 102 16.96 -0.08 4.89
CA THR A 102 18.42 0.01 4.96
C THR A 102 18.93 1.27 5.65
N GLN A 103 18.10 2.31 5.77
CA GLN A 103 18.46 3.59 6.38
C GLN A 103 18.24 3.65 7.91
N TYR A 104 17.66 2.62 8.53
CA TYR A 104 17.47 2.63 9.99
C TYR A 104 18.78 2.78 10.81
N PRO A 105 19.95 2.27 10.40
CA PRO A 105 21.21 2.57 11.10
C PRO A 105 21.56 4.06 11.08
N THR A 106 21.33 4.74 9.97
CA THR A 106 21.55 6.18 9.83
C THR A 106 20.61 6.99 10.71
N ILE A 107 19.33 6.52 10.85
CA ILE A 107 18.38 7.14 11.78
C ILE A 107 18.87 7.05 13.22
N ALA A 108 19.46 5.92 13.63
CA ALA A 108 20.03 5.79 14.97
C ALA A 108 21.09 6.87 15.24
N HIS A 109 21.95 7.12 14.26
CA HIS A 109 22.98 8.15 14.35
C HIS A 109 22.37 9.56 14.40
N ALA A 110 21.45 9.88 13.48
CA ALA A 110 20.74 11.15 13.46
C ALA A 110 20.00 11.40 14.78
N LEU A 111 19.32 10.38 15.33
CA LEU A 111 18.61 10.48 16.59
C LEU A 111 19.55 10.88 17.75
N VAL A 112 20.74 10.27 17.83
CA VAL A 112 21.72 10.63 18.87
C VAL A 112 22.21 12.05 18.70
N GLN A 113 22.49 12.49 17.47
CA GLN A 113 22.85 13.90 17.19
C GLN A 113 21.73 14.86 17.59
N THR A 114 20.50 14.55 17.23
CA THR A 114 19.31 15.35 17.57
C THR A 114 19.15 15.48 19.08
N VAL A 115 19.21 14.35 19.81
CA VAL A 115 19.06 14.36 21.27
C VAL A 115 20.23 15.12 21.91
N HIS A 116 21.45 14.94 21.43
CA HIS A 116 22.62 15.69 21.91
C HIS A 116 22.41 17.21 21.74
N TYR A 117 22.04 17.64 20.53
CA TYR A 117 21.82 19.05 20.25
C TYR A 117 20.74 19.68 21.15
N LEU A 118 19.63 18.98 21.36
CA LEU A 118 18.49 19.48 22.12
C LEU A 118 18.69 19.38 23.64
N SER A 119 19.53 18.46 24.11
CA SER A 119 19.87 18.32 25.53
C SER A 119 20.88 19.39 26.00
N GLY A 120 21.68 19.93 25.09
CA GLY A 120 22.68 20.98 25.43
C GLY A 120 23.58 20.56 26.58
N SER A 121 23.58 21.34 27.66
CA SER A 121 24.40 21.08 28.86
C SER A 121 23.99 19.81 29.65
N ASP A 122 22.77 19.31 29.44
CA ASP A 122 22.27 18.10 30.14
C ASP A 122 22.71 16.81 29.44
N TRP A 123 23.43 16.94 28.32
CA TRP A 123 23.98 15.80 27.60
C TRP A 123 25.10 15.11 28.35
N SER A 124 25.08 13.78 28.33
CA SER A 124 26.17 12.91 28.79
C SER A 124 26.42 11.78 27.80
N ALA A 125 27.65 11.22 27.83
CA ALA A 125 27.95 10.04 27.00
C ALA A 125 27.07 8.84 27.36
N SER A 126 26.66 8.71 28.63
CA SER A 126 25.72 7.69 29.08
C SER A 126 24.33 7.89 28.47
N THR A 127 23.85 9.13 28.35
CA THR A 127 22.58 9.43 27.66
C THR A 127 22.62 8.97 26.20
N GLY A 128 23.71 9.24 25.48
CA GLY A 128 23.90 8.80 24.10
C GLY A 128 23.85 7.28 23.96
N SER A 129 24.59 6.57 24.81
CA SER A 129 24.62 5.10 24.81
C SER A 129 23.23 4.51 25.08
N VAL A 130 22.48 5.11 26.00
CA VAL A 130 21.11 4.68 26.33
C VAL A 130 20.16 4.91 25.17
N TRP A 131 20.23 6.04 24.48
CA TRP A 131 19.41 6.31 23.28
C TRP A 131 19.72 5.36 22.12
N ILE A 132 21.02 5.01 21.91
CA ILE A 132 21.41 3.98 20.93
C ILE A 132 20.76 2.64 21.30
N GLY A 133 20.95 2.18 22.55
CA GLY A 133 20.38 0.92 23.03
C GLY A 133 18.85 0.88 22.90
N TYR A 134 18.20 1.99 23.22
CA TYR A 134 16.74 2.16 23.10
C TYR A 134 16.29 2.04 21.63
N PHE A 135 16.95 2.72 20.70
CA PHE A 135 16.64 2.61 19.29
C PHE A 135 16.93 1.21 18.74
N MET A 136 18.03 0.60 19.15
CA MET A 136 18.38 -0.77 18.75
C MET A 136 17.36 -1.81 19.23
N TRP A 137 16.68 -1.55 20.35
CA TRP A 137 15.58 -2.36 20.82
C TRP A 137 14.28 -2.11 19.99
N ILE A 138 13.99 -0.87 19.57
CA ILE A 138 12.83 -0.52 18.75
C ILE A 138 12.97 -1.02 17.31
N LYS A 139 14.14 -0.90 16.71
CA LYS A 139 14.42 -1.18 15.31
C LYS A 139 13.89 -2.53 14.81
N PRO A 140 14.08 -3.68 15.50
CA PRO A 140 13.56 -4.96 15.03
C PRO A 140 12.04 -4.98 14.85
N HIS A 141 11.30 -4.26 15.69
CA HIS A 141 9.84 -4.17 15.59
C HIS A 141 9.42 -3.34 14.36
N LEU A 142 10.12 -2.25 14.07
CA LEU A 142 9.89 -1.44 12.85
C LEU A 142 10.17 -2.28 11.60
N LEU A 143 11.31 -2.98 11.56
CA LEU A 143 11.67 -3.86 10.43
C LEU A 143 10.66 -4.99 10.24
N ALA A 144 10.22 -5.63 11.31
CA ALA A 144 9.20 -6.68 11.23
C ALA A 144 7.88 -6.14 10.63
N GLY A 145 7.50 -4.91 10.99
CA GLY A 145 6.34 -4.24 10.42
C GLY A 145 6.49 -3.94 8.93
N ALA A 146 7.64 -3.46 8.50
CA ALA A 146 7.98 -3.22 7.09
C ALA A 146 7.92 -4.53 6.28
N GLN A 147 8.53 -5.61 6.79
CA GLN A 147 8.51 -6.92 6.16
C GLN A 147 7.08 -7.48 6.03
N GLN A 148 6.24 -7.34 7.06
CA GLN A 148 4.86 -7.77 7.02
C GLN A 148 4.04 -6.96 5.99
N ALA A 149 4.28 -5.66 5.87
CA ALA A 149 3.63 -4.82 4.88
C ALA A 149 4.05 -5.21 3.45
N ALA A 150 5.35 -5.41 3.22
CA ALA A 150 5.89 -5.87 1.95
C ALA A 150 5.30 -7.23 1.52
N ALA A 151 5.24 -8.18 2.45
CA ALA A 151 4.68 -9.52 2.18
C ALA A 151 3.18 -9.45 1.82
N ARG A 152 2.40 -8.62 2.53
CA ARG A 152 0.97 -8.40 2.20
C ARG A 152 0.80 -7.80 0.83
N TYR A 153 1.56 -6.76 0.50
CA TYR A 153 1.52 -6.13 -0.81
C TYR A 153 1.86 -7.12 -1.93
N ALA A 154 2.91 -7.94 -1.76
CA ALA A 154 3.27 -8.97 -2.73
C ALA A 154 2.15 -10.02 -2.93
N ALA A 155 1.49 -10.45 -1.85
CA ALA A 155 0.37 -11.36 -1.93
C ALA A 155 -0.83 -10.74 -2.67
N GLU A 156 -1.16 -9.49 -2.39
CA GLU A 156 -2.24 -8.75 -3.07
C GLU A 156 -1.97 -8.60 -4.57
N GLN A 157 -0.72 -8.33 -4.96
CA GLN A 157 -0.30 -8.27 -6.37
C GLN A 157 -0.46 -9.62 -7.06
N GLN A 158 -0.01 -10.72 -6.42
CA GLN A 158 -0.17 -12.06 -6.97
C GLN A 158 -1.64 -12.45 -7.15
N ASP A 159 -2.49 -12.10 -6.19
CA ASP A 159 -3.92 -12.37 -6.28
C ASP A 159 -4.59 -11.52 -7.38
N ALA A 160 -4.18 -10.27 -7.56
CA ALA A 160 -4.65 -9.43 -8.65
C ALA A 160 -4.24 -9.99 -10.02
N GLU A 161 -3.00 -10.45 -10.16
CA GLU A 161 -2.50 -11.11 -11.37
C GLU A 161 -3.26 -12.41 -11.68
N ARG A 162 -3.53 -13.23 -10.67
CA ARG A 162 -4.33 -14.48 -10.83
C ARG A 162 -5.75 -14.18 -11.29
N ARG A 163 -6.40 -13.15 -10.72
CA ARG A 163 -7.75 -12.73 -11.15
C ARG A 163 -7.73 -12.25 -12.59
N ALA A 164 -6.78 -11.38 -12.95
CA ALA A 164 -6.65 -10.88 -14.32
C ALA A 164 -6.35 -12.01 -15.34
N ALA A 165 -5.60 -13.03 -14.95
CA ALA A 165 -5.35 -14.20 -15.79
C ALA A 165 -6.62 -15.06 -15.96
N ALA A 166 -7.40 -15.25 -14.89
CA ALA A 166 -8.66 -15.98 -14.93
C ALA A 166 -9.69 -15.28 -15.82
N ASP A 167 -9.80 -13.96 -15.71
CA ASP A 167 -10.71 -13.15 -16.52
C ASP A 167 -10.35 -13.21 -18.01
N ARG A 168 -9.05 -13.16 -18.34
CA ARG A 168 -8.57 -13.34 -19.72
C ARG A 168 -8.92 -14.73 -20.26
N ALA A 169 -8.65 -15.78 -19.49
CA ALA A 169 -8.97 -17.14 -19.89
C ALA A 169 -10.48 -17.38 -20.06
N PHE A 170 -11.30 -16.72 -19.23
CA PHE A 170 -12.76 -16.72 -19.40
C PHE A 170 -13.19 -16.03 -20.69
N ALA A 171 -12.68 -14.86 -20.97
CA ALA A 171 -12.98 -14.10 -22.18
C ALA A 171 -12.58 -14.86 -23.45
N GLU A 172 -11.41 -15.52 -23.44
CA GLU A 172 -10.95 -16.36 -24.55
C GLU A 172 -11.88 -17.56 -24.81
N ARG A 173 -12.33 -18.23 -23.74
CA ARG A 173 -13.29 -19.34 -23.86
C ARG A 173 -14.64 -18.88 -24.42
N GLU A 174 -15.13 -17.73 -23.98
CA GLU A 174 -16.40 -17.19 -24.45
C GLU A 174 -16.30 -16.74 -25.92
N ALA A 175 -15.19 -16.11 -26.33
CA ALA A 175 -14.91 -15.78 -27.72
C ALA A 175 -14.85 -17.03 -28.60
N ALA A 176 -14.17 -18.10 -28.18
CA ALA A 176 -14.11 -19.36 -28.89
C ALA A 176 -15.50 -20.02 -28.99
N ARG A 177 -16.32 -19.94 -27.95
CA ARG A 177 -17.70 -20.45 -27.96
C ARG A 177 -18.58 -19.72 -28.96
N VAL A 178 -18.52 -18.37 -28.97
CA VAL A 178 -19.26 -17.55 -29.96
C VAL A 178 -18.83 -17.87 -31.37
N GLU A 179 -17.54 -18.03 -31.62
CA GLU A 179 -17.01 -18.40 -32.92
C GLU A 179 -17.50 -19.78 -33.38
N ALA A 180 -17.50 -20.78 -32.48
CA ALA A 180 -18.01 -22.11 -32.78
C ALA A 180 -19.51 -22.09 -33.15
N LEU A 181 -20.34 -21.36 -32.40
CA LEU A 181 -21.75 -21.19 -32.70
C LEU A 181 -21.99 -20.47 -34.06
N SER A 182 -21.14 -19.49 -34.38
CA SER A 182 -21.21 -18.79 -35.68
C SER A 182 -20.83 -19.65 -36.85
N ARG A 183 -19.94 -20.65 -36.68
CA ARG A 183 -19.58 -21.64 -37.72
C ARG A 183 -20.71 -22.63 -37.95
N ASP A 184 -21.33 -23.12 -36.88
CA ASP A 184 -22.45 -24.06 -36.96
C ASP A 184 -23.66 -23.43 -37.66
N SER A 185 -24.00 -22.20 -37.36
CA SER A 185 -25.06 -21.42 -38.03
C SER A 185 -24.83 -21.24 -39.53
N ARG A 186 -23.58 -21.09 -39.97
CA ARG A 186 -23.26 -20.99 -41.42
C ARG A 186 -23.36 -22.35 -42.13
N GLY A 187 -23.08 -23.44 -41.42
CA GLY A 187 -23.23 -24.79 -41.98
C GLY A 187 -24.68 -25.19 -42.23
N HIS A 188 -25.63 -24.68 -41.45
CA HIS A 188 -27.06 -24.97 -41.59
C HIS A 188 -27.74 -24.14 -42.71
N HIS A 189 -27.24 -22.96 -43.03
CA HIS A 189 -27.81 -22.13 -44.10
C HIS A 189 -27.50 -22.60 -45.53
N THR A 190 -26.48 -23.44 -45.73
CA THR A 190 -26.14 -23.97 -47.07
C THR A 190 -26.98 -25.16 -47.49
N ASN A 191 -27.71 -25.80 -46.57
CA ASN A 191 -28.50 -27.00 -46.90
C ASN A 191 -30.04 -26.71 -47.04
N VAL A 192 -30.50 -25.50 -46.74
CA VAL A 192 -31.96 -25.20 -46.79
C VAL A 192 -32.35 -24.40 -48.01
N VAL A 193 -31.39 -23.86 -48.80
CA VAL A 193 -31.68 -23.02 -49.98
C VAL A 193 -31.79 -23.81 -51.28
N SER A 194 -31.46 -25.12 -51.28
CA SER A 194 -31.44 -25.91 -52.51
C SER A 194 -32.82 -26.48 -52.93
N ASP A 195 -33.84 -26.41 -52.10
CA ASP A 195 -35.15 -27.04 -52.40
C ASP A 195 -36.35 -26.09 -52.38
N VAL A 196 -36.11 -24.79 -52.31
CA VAL A 196 -37.22 -23.81 -52.53
C VAL A 196 -37.37 -23.59 -54.03
N ASN A 197 -38.34 -24.26 -54.61
CA ASN A 197 -38.72 -24.07 -56.02
C ASN A 197 -39.23 -22.62 -56.20
N ILE A 198 -38.46 -21.79 -56.85
CA ILE A 198 -38.72 -20.36 -57.07
C ILE A 198 -40.06 -20.10 -57.76
N GLU A 199 -40.57 -21.11 -58.49
CA GLU A 199 -41.90 -21.00 -59.15
C GLU A 199 -43.08 -21.03 -58.16
N GLN A 200 -42.93 -21.53 -56.92
CA GLN A 200 -44.00 -21.53 -55.92
C GLN A 200 -44.07 -20.23 -55.13
N VAL A 201 -43.04 -19.43 -55.10
CA VAL A 201 -43.02 -18.13 -54.39
C VAL A 201 -43.63 -17.03 -55.24
N ALA A 202 -43.53 -17.11 -56.58
CA ALA A 202 -44.13 -16.13 -57.46
C ALA A 202 -45.64 -16.14 -57.50
N SER A 203 -46.29 -17.29 -57.17
CA SER A 203 -47.76 -17.37 -57.16
C SER A 203 -48.43 -16.90 -55.86
N LEU A 204 -47.66 -16.56 -54.86
CA LEU A 204 -48.15 -16.03 -53.58
C LEU A 204 -48.06 -14.51 -53.42
N LEU A 205 -47.51 -13.82 -54.43
CA LEU A 205 -47.32 -12.34 -54.39
C LEU A 205 -48.31 -11.59 -55.24
N ASP A 206 -49.36 -12.27 -55.78
CA ASP A 206 -50.33 -11.66 -56.69
C ASP A 206 -51.78 -11.64 -56.07
N GLU A 207 -51.89 -11.49 -54.76
CA GLU A 207 -53.18 -11.13 -54.16
C GLU A 207 -53.01 -9.84 -53.38
N ASP A 208 -53.67 -8.84 -53.94
CA ASP A 208 -53.98 -7.53 -53.37
C ASP A 208 -54.48 -7.65 -51.94
N ASP A 209 -54.01 -6.83 -51.01
CA ASP A 209 -54.92 -5.97 -50.27
C ASP A 209 -54.21 -4.93 -49.40
N GLU A 210 -54.83 -3.81 -49.38
CA GLU A 210 -54.51 -2.55 -48.74
C GLU A 210 -54.45 -2.63 -47.22
N ASP A 211 -53.66 -1.71 -46.68
CA ASP A 211 -53.88 -1.00 -45.43
C ASP A 211 -53.60 -1.71 -44.11
N VAL A 212 -52.35 -1.62 -43.61
CA VAL A 212 -52.14 -1.54 -42.15
C VAL A 212 -50.96 -0.61 -41.79
N GLY A 213 -51.29 0.37 -40.97
CA GLY A 213 -50.55 1.53 -40.57
C GLY A 213 -49.16 1.30 -39.96
N TYR A 214 -48.30 2.23 -40.27
CA TYR A 214 -46.97 2.40 -39.64
C TYR A 214 -47.10 2.79 -38.17
N GLY A 215 -46.90 1.83 -37.27
CA GLY A 215 -46.66 2.06 -35.86
C GLY A 215 -45.23 2.42 -35.57
N GLN A 216 -44.98 3.66 -35.15
CA GLN A 216 -43.68 4.19 -34.71
C GLN A 216 -43.18 3.43 -33.50
N LEU A 217 -42.05 2.71 -33.64
CA LEU A 217 -41.25 2.22 -32.53
C LEU A 217 -40.18 3.27 -32.19
N MET A 218 -40.51 4.15 -31.25
CA MET A 218 -39.58 5.05 -30.59
C MET A 218 -38.63 4.25 -29.69
N VAL A 219 -37.40 4.03 -30.10
CA VAL A 219 -36.33 3.55 -29.22
C VAL A 219 -35.77 4.75 -28.45
N SER A 220 -36.16 4.84 -27.19
CA SER A 220 -35.62 5.78 -26.22
C SER A 220 -34.17 5.41 -25.84
N MET A 221 -33.19 6.13 -26.41
CA MET A 221 -31.80 6.09 -25.94
C MET A 221 -31.68 6.95 -24.68
N THR A 222 -31.67 6.36 -23.50
CA THR A 222 -31.29 7.01 -22.27
C THR A 222 -29.77 7.22 -22.24
N ARG A 223 -29.39 8.47 -22.46
CA ARG A 223 -28.02 8.99 -22.38
C ARG A 223 -27.59 9.07 -20.92
N ASN A 224 -26.75 8.13 -20.47
CA ASN A 224 -26.16 8.13 -19.14
C ASN A 224 -25.07 9.19 -19.05
N GLN A 225 -25.39 10.37 -18.52
CA GLN A 225 -24.42 11.42 -18.22
C GLN A 225 -23.64 11.03 -16.95
N ARG A 226 -22.38 10.64 -17.10
CA ARG A 226 -21.42 10.59 -16.00
C ARG A 226 -21.16 12.02 -15.52
N ARG A 227 -21.56 12.32 -14.29
CA ARG A 227 -21.15 13.53 -13.56
C ARG A 227 -19.68 13.40 -13.16
N ASP A 228 -18.87 14.34 -13.61
CA ASP A 228 -17.48 14.59 -13.19
C ASP A 228 -17.50 15.38 -11.85
N PRO A 229 -16.89 14.89 -10.74
CA PRO A 229 -16.91 15.58 -9.45
C PRO A 229 -15.71 16.50 -9.21
N ARG A 230 -15.07 17.05 -10.25
CA ARG A 230 -13.96 18.00 -10.06
C ARG A 230 -14.29 19.37 -10.61
N ARG A 231 -15.01 20.18 -9.83
CA ARG A 231 -14.95 21.66 -9.88
C ARG A 231 -15.62 22.24 -8.64
N HIS A 232 -14.82 22.59 -7.65
CA HIS A 232 -15.07 23.76 -6.79
C HIS A 232 -13.76 24.18 -6.13
N THR A 233 -13.15 25.22 -6.67
CA THR A 233 -12.42 26.28 -5.98
C THR A 233 -13.28 27.54 -6.08
N PRO A 234 -13.32 28.44 -5.12
CA PRO A 234 -12.25 29.39 -4.84
C PRO A 234 -11.59 29.21 -3.48
#